data_3f59c9b7f7c6a8f93fb21f1011cc9bf7
#
_entry.id   3f59c9b7f7c6a8f93fb21f1011cc9bf7
#
_cell.length_a   1.000
_cell.length_b   1.000
_cell.length_c   1.000
_cell.angle_alpha   90.00
_cell.angle_beta   90.00
_cell.angle_gamma   90.00
#
_symmetry.space_group_name_H-M   'P 1'
#
loop_
_entity.id
_entity.type
_entity.pdbx_description
1 polymer ?
#
loop_
_entity_poly.entity_id
_entity_poly.type
_entity_poly.pdbx_seq_one_letter_code
_entity_poly.pdbx_strand_id
1 'polypeptide(L)'
;MVYGPFMQHSVAFGDIKDKNAEYIPDVTEKAIIVDLPGEAVICYDAHRLSVSGLWYGKLANTDNTHHTSYKGEYCLRPGSAPSYTNIDAIGWSVGEPKNPKKRNHYHYNGLYLDGNTVTLSYSVGNRDILESPQASEDGNIVWRNFRVSPGDEKLFCLMTSGKLKATGGKLVKGEGGQTWLSIPPSKTPISVSVVMGDSPQKIRQEDIDNHTKGGPRRWPQKVQTAVATGK
;
A
#
# COMPACT_ATOMS: atom_id res chain seq x y z
N MET A 1 19.54 -16.88 3.03
CA MET A 1 19.76 -15.68 2.20
C MET A 1 18.96 -14.57 2.87
N VAL A 2 19.61 -13.53 3.34
CA VAL A 2 18.92 -12.40 3.97
C VAL A 2 18.54 -11.45 2.84
N TYR A 3 17.28 -11.44 2.49
CA TYR A 3 16.71 -10.39 1.64
C TYR A 3 16.59 -9.14 2.51
N GLY A 4 16.75 -7.96 1.97
CA GLY A 4 16.47 -6.71 2.71
C GLY A 4 15.00 -6.62 3.17
N PRO A 5 14.54 -5.47 3.66
CA PRO A 5 13.18 -5.31 4.19
C PRO A 5 12.09 -5.41 3.13
N PHE A 6 12.44 -5.62 1.86
CA PHE A 6 11.47 -5.80 0.76
C PHE A 6 12.04 -6.61 -0.40
N MET A 7 11.13 -7.10 -1.22
CA MET A 7 11.42 -7.76 -2.50
C MET A 7 10.44 -7.27 -3.58
N GLN A 8 10.90 -7.13 -4.80
CA GLN A 8 10.06 -6.85 -5.98
C GLN A 8 10.07 -8.06 -6.90
N HIS A 9 8.90 -8.61 -7.17
CA HIS A 9 8.73 -9.76 -8.05
C HIS A 9 7.26 -9.94 -8.43
N SER A 10 6.97 -10.89 -9.32
CA SER A 10 5.58 -11.36 -9.53
C SER A 10 5.21 -12.35 -8.42
N VAL A 11 4.02 -12.23 -7.87
CA VAL A 11 3.48 -13.10 -6.81
C VAL A 11 2.18 -13.75 -7.26
N ALA A 12 2.13 -15.07 -7.22
CA ALA A 12 0.93 -15.85 -7.50
C ALA A 12 0.24 -16.25 -6.19
N PHE A 13 -1.03 -15.86 -6.05
CA PHE A 13 -1.87 -16.18 -4.90
C PHE A 13 -2.78 -17.38 -5.16
N GLY A 14 -3.11 -17.63 -6.43
CA GLY A 14 -3.97 -18.74 -6.83
C GLY A 14 -3.24 -20.09 -6.90
N ASP A 15 -3.99 -21.17 -6.86
CA ASP A 15 -3.47 -22.52 -7.07
C ASP A 15 -3.20 -22.75 -8.56
N ILE A 16 -2.00 -23.20 -8.87
CA ILE A 16 -1.66 -23.69 -10.20
C ILE A 16 -2.12 -25.15 -10.26
N LYS A 17 -3.35 -25.36 -10.74
CA LYS A 17 -3.95 -26.69 -10.85
C LYS A 17 -3.36 -27.52 -12.00
N ASP A 18 -2.79 -26.87 -13.00
CA ASP A 18 -2.19 -27.51 -14.16
C ASP A 18 -0.80 -26.93 -14.43
N LYS A 19 0.22 -27.80 -14.44
CA LYS A 19 1.61 -27.42 -14.77
C LYS A 19 1.77 -26.90 -16.21
N ASN A 20 0.81 -27.18 -17.06
CA ASN A 20 0.75 -26.74 -18.45
C ASN A 20 -0.24 -25.58 -18.65
N ALA A 21 -0.78 -25.02 -17.58
CA ALA A 21 -1.73 -23.90 -17.69
C ALA A 21 -1.06 -22.71 -18.37
N GLU A 22 -1.65 -22.27 -19.44
CA GLU A 22 -1.22 -21.09 -20.21
C GLU A 22 -1.39 -19.79 -19.43
N TYR A 23 -2.16 -19.83 -18.36
CA TYR A 23 -2.47 -18.69 -17.49
C TYR A 23 -2.48 -19.10 -16.02
N ILE A 24 -1.75 -18.39 -15.18
CA ILE A 24 -1.83 -18.52 -13.73
C ILE A 24 -2.83 -17.47 -13.23
N PRO A 25 -3.97 -17.88 -12.66
CA PRO A 25 -4.91 -16.94 -12.08
C PRO A 25 -4.29 -16.27 -10.85
N ASP A 26 -4.81 -15.11 -10.50
CA ASP A 26 -4.51 -14.42 -9.26
C ASP A 26 -3.02 -14.05 -9.09
N VAL A 27 -2.42 -13.44 -10.11
CA VAL A 27 -1.04 -12.97 -10.11
C VAL A 27 -0.98 -11.46 -9.95
N THR A 28 -0.17 -11.01 -8.97
CA THR A 28 0.31 -9.64 -8.90
C THR A 28 1.65 -9.55 -9.64
N GLU A 29 1.64 -9.01 -10.85
CA GLU A 29 2.82 -8.99 -11.72
C GLU A 29 3.91 -8.04 -11.22
N LYS A 30 3.53 -6.92 -10.61
CA LYS A 30 4.44 -5.89 -10.09
C LYS A 30 4.29 -5.80 -8.58
N ALA A 31 4.54 -6.91 -7.91
CA ALA A 31 4.44 -6.96 -6.47
C ALA A 31 5.65 -6.33 -5.78
N ILE A 32 5.37 -5.60 -4.71
CA ILE A 32 6.33 -5.14 -3.72
C ILE A 32 5.97 -5.83 -2.43
N ILE A 33 6.79 -6.78 -2.03
CA ILE A 33 6.62 -7.58 -0.82
C ILE A 33 7.44 -6.90 0.27
N VAL A 34 6.83 -6.49 1.36
CA VAL A 34 7.50 -5.82 2.48
C VAL A 34 7.47 -6.72 3.70
N ASP A 35 8.67 -6.95 4.24
CA ASP A 35 8.88 -7.66 5.50
C ASP A 35 8.66 -6.70 6.67
N LEU A 36 7.82 -7.09 7.61
CA LEU A 36 7.44 -6.28 8.76
C LEU A 36 7.81 -7.02 10.05
N PRO A 37 7.90 -6.32 11.20
CA PRO A 37 8.06 -6.97 12.49
C PRO A 37 7.03 -8.06 12.76
N GLY A 38 7.37 -9.03 13.60
CA GLY A 38 6.47 -10.12 14.00
C GLY A 38 6.10 -11.06 12.86
N GLU A 39 7.00 -11.22 11.89
CA GLU A 39 6.80 -12.08 10.71
C GLU A 39 5.58 -11.68 9.85
N ALA A 40 5.05 -10.47 10.01
CA ALA A 40 3.99 -9.99 9.13
C ALA A 40 4.57 -9.58 7.79
N VAL A 41 3.90 -9.93 6.70
CA VAL A 41 4.32 -9.62 5.34
C VAL A 41 3.17 -8.99 4.59
N ILE A 42 3.39 -7.79 4.04
CA ILE A 42 2.41 -7.10 3.22
C ILE A 42 2.88 -7.02 1.76
N CYS A 43 2.00 -7.36 0.85
CA CYS A 43 2.26 -7.33 -0.58
C CYS A 43 1.43 -6.25 -1.26
N TYR A 44 2.11 -5.37 -1.98
CA TYR A 44 1.49 -4.31 -2.78
C TYR A 44 1.54 -4.65 -4.26
N ASP A 45 0.51 -4.28 -4.99
CA ASP A 45 0.53 -4.17 -6.44
C ASP A 45 0.93 -2.73 -6.83
N ALA A 46 2.16 -2.55 -7.30
CA ALA A 46 2.65 -1.23 -7.74
C ALA A 46 1.88 -0.68 -8.95
N HIS A 47 1.19 -1.54 -9.70
CA HIS A 47 0.42 -1.17 -10.87
C HIS A 47 -1.01 -0.71 -10.52
N ARG A 48 -1.63 -1.31 -9.49
CA ARG A 48 -2.97 -0.96 -9.00
C ARG A 48 -2.93 -0.08 -7.75
N LEU A 49 -1.74 0.15 -7.19
CA LEU A 49 -1.51 0.85 -5.92
C LEU A 49 -2.43 0.31 -4.79
N SER A 50 -2.56 -1.01 -4.75
CA SER A 50 -3.41 -1.73 -3.79
C SER A 50 -2.57 -2.68 -2.95
N VAL A 51 -3.09 -3.07 -1.80
CA VAL A 51 -2.59 -4.23 -1.08
C VAL A 51 -3.18 -5.46 -1.74
N SER A 52 -2.34 -6.30 -2.34
CA SER A 52 -2.77 -7.56 -2.97
C SER A 52 -2.75 -8.74 -2.03
N GLY A 53 -1.98 -8.69 -0.94
CA GLY A 53 -1.95 -9.76 0.04
C GLY A 53 -1.35 -9.37 1.38
N LEU A 54 -1.72 -10.14 2.40
CA LEU A 54 -1.15 -10.11 3.75
C LEU A 54 -1.02 -11.54 4.25
N TRP A 55 0.16 -11.92 4.75
CA TRP A 55 0.42 -13.23 5.35
C TRP A 55 1.42 -13.12 6.49
N TYR A 56 1.68 -14.24 7.17
CA TYR A 56 2.63 -14.31 8.28
C TYR A 56 3.65 -15.42 8.02
N GLY A 57 4.89 -15.23 8.47
CA GLY A 57 5.98 -16.17 8.31
C GLY A 57 7.00 -15.73 7.26
N LYS A 58 7.48 -16.63 6.41
CA LYS A 58 8.51 -16.31 5.42
C LYS A 58 8.06 -15.24 4.43
N LEU A 59 8.97 -14.37 4.04
CA LEU A 59 8.75 -13.28 3.07
C LEU A 59 8.15 -13.81 1.75
N ALA A 60 8.69 -14.91 1.25
CA ALA A 60 8.17 -15.58 0.07
C ALA A 60 8.59 -17.06 0.08
N ASN A 61 7.81 -17.90 -0.60
CA ASN A 61 8.19 -19.29 -0.88
C ASN A 61 8.87 -19.34 -2.25
N THR A 62 10.15 -19.72 -2.24
CA THR A 62 10.98 -19.89 -3.42
C THR A 62 11.09 -21.37 -3.88
N ASP A 63 10.59 -22.30 -3.07
CA ASP A 63 10.76 -23.74 -3.32
C ASP A 63 9.84 -24.25 -4.44
N ASN A 64 8.79 -23.51 -4.74
CA ASN A 64 7.81 -23.78 -5.78
C ASN A 64 7.66 -22.59 -6.73
N THR A 65 8.78 -22.11 -7.28
CA THR A 65 8.75 -21.14 -8.37
C THR A 65 8.18 -21.82 -9.61
N HIS A 66 6.98 -21.41 -10.02
CA HIS A 66 6.37 -21.90 -11.24
C HIS A 66 6.64 -20.93 -12.38
N HIS A 67 6.97 -21.48 -13.54
CA HIS A 67 6.93 -20.71 -14.77
C HIS A 67 5.51 -20.25 -15.03
N THR A 68 5.32 -18.96 -15.25
CA THR A 68 4.18 -18.52 -16.02
C THR A 68 4.47 -18.92 -17.47
N SER A 69 3.58 -19.62 -18.12
CA SER A 69 3.75 -20.10 -19.50
C SER A 69 3.95 -18.96 -20.50
N TYR A 70 3.57 -17.76 -20.17
CA TYR A 70 3.78 -16.57 -20.99
C TYR A 70 5.15 -15.98 -20.71
N LYS A 71 6.15 -16.36 -21.51
CA LYS A 71 7.55 -15.86 -21.53
C LYS A 71 8.51 -16.37 -20.44
N GLY A 72 8.21 -17.47 -19.74
CA GLY A 72 9.17 -18.06 -18.80
C GLY A 72 9.43 -17.21 -17.55
N GLU A 73 8.52 -16.34 -17.15
CA GLU A 73 8.62 -15.59 -15.91
C GLU A 73 8.30 -16.49 -14.72
N TYR A 74 9.14 -16.42 -13.69
CA TYR A 74 8.91 -17.12 -12.44
C TYR A 74 8.06 -16.25 -11.52
N CYS A 75 6.99 -16.83 -10.94
CA CYS A 75 6.24 -16.20 -9.87
C CYS A 75 6.66 -16.78 -8.54
N LEU A 76 6.88 -15.90 -7.55
CA LEU A 76 6.97 -16.30 -6.15
C LEU A 76 5.58 -16.64 -5.63
N ARG A 77 5.54 -17.33 -4.50
CA ARG A 77 4.32 -17.54 -3.72
C ARG A 77 4.43 -16.88 -2.36
N PRO A 78 3.33 -16.53 -1.72
CA PRO A 78 3.34 -16.16 -0.31
C PRO A 78 4.06 -17.23 0.52
N GLY A 79 4.81 -16.81 1.52
CA GLY A 79 5.55 -17.72 2.40
C GLY A 79 4.65 -18.61 3.27
N SER A 80 3.38 -18.27 3.39
CA SER A 80 2.32 -19.05 4.02
C SER A 80 0.96 -18.73 3.40
N ALA A 81 -0.10 -19.38 3.88
CA ALA A 81 -1.47 -19.07 3.45
C ALA A 81 -1.82 -17.61 3.78
N PRO A 82 -2.23 -16.81 2.79
CA PRO A 82 -2.60 -15.42 3.02
C PRO A 82 -3.81 -15.29 3.94
N SER A 83 -3.74 -14.39 4.90
CA SER A 83 -4.89 -13.97 5.71
C SER A 83 -5.81 -12.99 4.97
N TYR A 84 -5.30 -12.38 3.91
CA TYR A 84 -6.01 -11.46 3.03
C TYR A 84 -5.45 -11.54 1.61
N THR A 85 -6.33 -11.52 0.61
CA THR A 85 -5.98 -11.37 -0.80
C THR A 85 -6.97 -10.44 -1.51
N ASN A 86 -6.47 -9.60 -2.40
CA ASN A 86 -7.27 -8.76 -3.27
C ASN A 86 -6.44 -8.36 -4.50
N ILE A 87 -6.58 -9.13 -5.57
CA ILE A 87 -5.68 -9.04 -6.71
C ILE A 87 -6.20 -8.11 -7.81
N ASP A 88 -7.52 -7.99 -7.94
CA ASP A 88 -8.14 -7.28 -9.07
C ASP A 88 -8.56 -5.84 -8.75
N ALA A 89 -8.61 -5.47 -7.48
CA ALA A 89 -9.09 -4.15 -7.11
C ALA A 89 -8.02 -3.07 -7.27
N ILE A 90 -8.43 -1.93 -7.81
CA ILE A 90 -7.64 -0.71 -7.78
C ILE A 90 -7.66 -0.15 -6.36
N GLY A 91 -6.48 0.18 -5.82
CA GLY A 91 -6.32 0.59 -4.43
C GLY A 91 -6.88 1.96 -4.10
N TRP A 92 -7.11 2.81 -5.10
CA TRP A 92 -7.50 4.21 -4.87
C TRP A 92 -8.64 4.67 -5.76
N SER A 93 -9.40 5.64 -5.27
CA SER A 93 -10.44 6.35 -5.99
C SER A 93 -10.42 7.83 -5.65
N VAL A 94 -10.82 8.66 -6.59
CA VAL A 94 -10.95 10.11 -6.45
C VAL A 94 -12.43 10.49 -6.45
N GLY A 95 -12.83 11.32 -5.51
CA GLY A 95 -14.22 11.83 -5.40
C GLY A 95 -15.18 10.89 -4.68
N GLU A 96 -15.22 9.61 -5.03
CA GLU A 96 -16.21 8.64 -4.51
C GLU A 96 -15.57 7.30 -4.11
N PRO A 97 -16.12 6.59 -3.07
CA PRO A 97 -15.60 5.30 -2.60
C PRO A 97 -16.10 4.14 -3.48
N LYS A 98 -15.61 4.06 -4.70
CA LYS A 98 -15.93 3.00 -5.67
C LYS A 98 -14.71 2.61 -6.47
N ASN A 99 -14.67 1.35 -6.96
CA ASN A 99 -13.60 0.91 -7.84
C ASN A 99 -13.66 1.67 -9.18
N PRO A 100 -12.61 2.41 -9.53
CA PRO A 100 -12.58 3.12 -10.79
C PRO A 100 -12.42 2.11 -11.95
N LYS A 101 -13.12 2.37 -13.04
CA LYS A 101 -13.05 1.53 -14.27
C LYS A 101 -11.74 1.70 -15.04
N LYS A 102 -10.98 2.77 -14.80
CA LYS A 102 -9.73 3.10 -15.48
C LYS A 102 -8.70 3.66 -14.50
N ARG A 103 -7.42 3.40 -14.78
CA ARG A 103 -6.26 3.79 -13.94
C ARG A 103 -5.71 5.19 -14.25
N ASN A 104 -6.47 6.09 -14.83
CA ASN A 104 -5.96 7.32 -15.47
C ASN A 104 -5.36 8.35 -14.50
N HIS A 105 -5.33 8.05 -13.17
CA HIS A 105 -4.93 9.03 -12.15
C HIS A 105 -3.92 8.48 -11.13
N TYR A 106 -3.19 7.40 -11.46
CA TYR A 106 -2.26 6.77 -10.54
C TYR A 106 -0.88 6.62 -11.15
N HIS A 107 0.14 7.00 -10.38
CA HIS A 107 1.52 6.81 -10.80
C HIS A 107 2.37 6.34 -9.62
N TYR A 108 3.02 5.18 -9.77
CA TYR A 108 4.02 4.71 -8.81
C TYR A 108 5.34 5.40 -9.11
N ASN A 109 5.90 6.11 -8.11
CA ASN A 109 7.13 6.90 -8.24
C ASN A 109 8.37 6.15 -7.75
N GLY A 110 8.20 5.08 -6.98
CA GLY A 110 9.29 4.31 -6.40
C GLY A 110 9.12 4.08 -4.89
N LEU A 111 10.19 3.63 -4.25
CA LEU A 111 10.24 3.44 -2.79
C LEU A 111 11.53 4.02 -2.21
N TYR A 112 11.49 4.29 -0.93
CA TYR A 112 12.61 4.77 -0.13
C TYR A 112 12.85 3.84 1.04
N LEU A 113 14.11 3.69 1.43
CA LEU A 113 14.53 2.94 2.60
C LEU A 113 15.09 3.89 3.65
N ASP A 114 14.68 3.69 4.90
CA ASP A 114 15.29 4.28 6.07
C ASP A 114 15.48 3.17 7.11
N GLY A 115 16.70 2.64 7.19
CA GLY A 115 16.97 1.40 7.89
C GLY A 115 16.13 0.24 7.32
N ASN A 116 15.30 -0.37 8.15
CA ASN A 116 14.36 -1.42 7.76
C ASN A 116 12.96 -0.88 7.38
N THR A 117 12.77 0.43 7.44
CA THR A 117 11.48 1.04 7.07
C THR A 117 11.39 1.24 5.57
N VAL A 118 10.36 0.69 4.97
CA VAL A 118 10.02 0.86 3.55
C VAL A 118 8.95 1.94 3.44
N THR A 119 9.20 2.95 2.60
CA THR A 119 8.21 3.98 2.27
C THR A 119 7.95 3.99 0.78
N LEU A 120 6.74 3.64 0.37
CA LEU A 120 6.29 3.74 -1.02
C LEU A 120 5.94 5.18 -1.36
N SER A 121 6.30 5.61 -2.56
CA SER A 121 5.96 6.92 -3.10
C SER A 121 5.14 6.76 -4.37
N TYR A 122 4.01 7.43 -4.42
CA TYR A 122 3.12 7.41 -5.58
C TYR A 122 2.19 8.63 -5.58
N SER A 123 1.51 8.87 -6.69
CA SER A 123 0.51 9.94 -6.81
C SER A 123 -0.86 9.38 -7.18
N VAL A 124 -1.90 10.03 -6.66
CA VAL A 124 -3.31 9.72 -6.92
C VAL A 124 -4.04 11.03 -7.19
N GLY A 125 -4.62 11.16 -8.38
CA GLY A 125 -5.14 12.44 -8.84
C GLY A 125 -4.02 13.49 -8.86
N ASN A 126 -4.26 14.61 -8.22
CA ASN A 126 -3.28 15.71 -8.09
C ASN A 126 -2.50 15.69 -6.76
N ARG A 127 -2.55 14.59 -6.01
CA ARG A 127 -1.93 14.48 -4.68
C ARG A 127 -0.85 13.41 -4.65
N ASP A 128 0.31 13.77 -4.08
CA ASP A 128 1.39 12.83 -3.79
C ASP A 128 1.16 12.13 -2.46
N ILE A 129 1.54 10.88 -2.39
CA ILE A 129 1.36 10.03 -1.23
C ILE A 129 2.68 9.33 -0.91
N LEU A 130 3.04 9.36 0.36
CA LEU A 130 4.04 8.48 0.95
C LEU A 130 3.30 7.49 1.84
N GLU A 131 3.52 6.21 1.62
CA GLU A 131 2.92 5.15 2.42
C GLU A 131 4.00 4.29 3.06
N SER A 132 3.94 4.13 4.38
CA SER A 132 4.85 3.26 5.12
C SER A 132 4.03 2.22 5.91
N PRO A 133 4.07 0.94 5.52
CA PRO A 133 3.50 -0.13 6.31
C PRO A 133 4.36 -0.41 7.53
N GLN A 134 3.74 -0.82 8.62
CA GLN A 134 4.37 -1.23 9.87
C GLN A 134 3.59 -2.37 10.52
N ALA A 135 4.22 -3.06 11.46
CA ALA A 135 3.54 -4.02 12.31
C ALA A 135 4.05 -3.93 13.77
N SER A 136 3.25 -4.46 14.70
CA SER A 136 3.69 -4.69 16.08
C SER A 136 4.77 -5.77 16.12
N GLU A 137 5.56 -5.81 17.18
CA GLU A 137 6.63 -6.80 17.36
C GLU A 137 6.14 -8.25 17.29
N ASP A 138 4.91 -8.49 17.69
CA ASP A 138 4.25 -9.79 17.63
C ASP A 138 3.50 -10.06 16.31
N GLY A 139 3.49 -9.08 15.39
CA GLY A 139 2.82 -9.17 14.09
C GLY A 139 1.29 -9.09 14.13
N ASN A 140 0.66 -9.11 15.30
CA ASN A 140 -0.81 -9.19 15.43
C ASN A 140 -1.55 -7.94 14.97
N ILE A 141 -0.84 -6.81 14.90
CA ILE A 141 -1.36 -5.53 14.46
C ILE A 141 -0.51 -5.03 13.31
N VAL A 142 -1.14 -4.77 12.19
CA VAL A 142 -0.51 -4.15 11.01
C VAL A 142 -1.15 -2.79 10.79
N TRP A 143 -0.37 -1.79 10.45
CA TRP A 143 -0.89 -0.49 10.09
C TRP A 143 -0.24 0.08 8.85
N ARG A 144 -1.01 0.85 8.13
CA ARG A 144 -0.61 1.60 6.95
C ARG A 144 -0.61 3.07 7.29
N ASN A 145 0.55 3.70 7.22
CA ASN A 145 0.73 5.12 7.50
C ASN A 145 0.87 5.87 6.18
N PHE A 146 0.10 6.94 6.04
CA PHE A 146 0.09 7.75 4.84
C PHE A 146 0.44 9.19 5.19
N ARG A 147 1.34 9.79 4.44
CA ARG A 147 1.51 11.23 4.36
C ARG A 147 1.05 11.69 3.00
N VAL A 148 0.06 12.58 2.97
CA VAL A 148 -0.65 13.00 1.76
C VAL A 148 -0.41 14.49 1.53
N SER A 149 0.02 14.87 0.32
CA SER A 149 0.29 16.27 -0.03
C SER A 149 -0.98 17.13 0.04
N PRO A 150 -0.84 18.47 0.11
CA PRO A 150 -1.96 19.37 -0.09
C PRO A 150 -2.67 19.10 -1.42
N GLY A 151 -3.96 19.34 -1.47
CA GLY A 151 -4.77 19.24 -2.68
C GLY A 151 -6.26 19.38 -2.37
N ASP A 152 -7.04 19.66 -3.38
CA ASP A 152 -8.48 19.91 -3.31
C ASP A 152 -9.32 18.64 -3.58
N GLU A 153 -8.70 17.58 -4.05
CA GLU A 153 -9.38 16.31 -4.27
C GLU A 153 -9.56 15.52 -2.97
N LYS A 154 -10.75 14.95 -2.81
CA LYS A 154 -11.04 13.94 -1.80
C LYS A 154 -10.61 12.58 -2.32
N LEU A 155 -9.76 11.89 -1.57
CA LEU A 155 -9.25 10.58 -1.92
C LEU A 155 -9.88 9.48 -1.09
N PHE A 156 -9.94 8.28 -1.69
CA PHE A 156 -10.42 7.07 -1.03
C PHE A 156 -9.42 5.95 -1.29
N CYS A 157 -8.90 5.36 -0.22
CA CYS A 157 -8.04 4.18 -0.28
C CYS A 157 -8.83 2.93 0.09
N LEU A 158 -8.79 1.91 -0.75
CA LEU A 158 -9.41 0.63 -0.47
C LEU A 158 -8.68 -0.07 0.68
N MET A 159 -9.45 -0.49 1.67
CA MET A 159 -8.92 -1.19 2.83
C MET A 159 -9.11 -2.70 2.71
N THR A 160 -8.24 -3.42 3.39
CA THR A 160 -8.37 -4.86 3.58
C THR A 160 -9.63 -5.20 4.40
N SER A 161 -10.04 -6.45 4.39
CA SER A 161 -11.08 -6.94 5.30
C SER A 161 -10.57 -7.00 6.75
N GLY A 162 -11.47 -7.03 7.71
CA GLY A 162 -11.16 -7.19 9.13
C GLY A 162 -11.58 -6.01 9.99
N LYS A 163 -11.12 -6.02 11.25
CA LYS A 163 -11.34 -4.92 12.18
C LYS A 163 -10.35 -3.78 11.88
N LEU A 164 -10.87 -2.61 11.62
CA LEU A 164 -10.10 -1.45 11.19
C LEU A 164 -10.33 -0.26 12.10
N LYS A 165 -9.29 0.54 12.32
CA LYS A 165 -9.39 1.83 13.00
C LYS A 165 -8.55 2.88 12.28
N ALA A 166 -9.12 4.05 12.02
CA ALA A 166 -8.42 5.13 11.32
C ALA A 166 -8.10 6.30 12.25
N THR A 167 -6.97 6.96 11.98
CA THR A 167 -6.55 8.24 12.55
C THR A 167 -6.28 9.21 11.41
N GLY A 168 -6.71 10.48 11.53
CA GLY A 168 -6.53 11.50 10.49
C GLY A 168 -7.47 11.37 9.27
N GLY A 169 -8.20 10.26 9.15
CA GLY A 169 -9.19 9.99 8.11
C GLY A 169 -10.44 9.33 8.67
N LYS A 170 -11.37 8.94 7.79
CA LYS A 170 -12.62 8.26 8.18
C LYS A 170 -12.79 6.98 7.37
N LEU A 171 -13.21 5.89 8.03
CA LEU A 171 -13.63 4.68 7.35
C LEU A 171 -15.09 4.86 6.87
N VAL A 172 -15.33 4.55 5.62
CA VAL A 172 -16.64 4.63 4.97
C VAL A 172 -16.92 3.35 4.20
N LYS A 173 -18.19 3.02 4.02
CA LYS A 173 -18.61 1.95 3.12
C LYS A 173 -18.78 2.50 1.71
N GLY A 174 -18.27 1.77 0.74
CA GLY A 174 -18.40 2.08 -0.67
C GLY A 174 -19.33 1.10 -1.38
N GLU A 175 -19.33 1.18 -2.70
CA GLU A 175 -20.04 0.27 -3.58
C GLU A 175 -19.62 -1.18 -3.30
N GLY A 176 -20.57 -2.12 -3.28
CA GLY A 176 -20.30 -3.54 -2.98
C GLY A 176 -19.94 -3.84 -1.52
N GLY A 177 -20.15 -2.88 -0.59
CA GLY A 177 -19.91 -3.08 0.84
C GLY A 177 -18.44 -3.02 1.26
N GLN A 178 -17.55 -2.72 0.33
CA GLN A 178 -16.12 -2.55 0.60
C GLN A 178 -15.87 -1.40 1.60
N THR A 179 -14.80 -1.51 2.38
CA THR A 179 -14.39 -0.45 3.31
C THR A 179 -13.31 0.41 2.67
N TRP A 180 -13.50 1.72 2.74
CA TRP A 180 -12.58 2.71 2.21
C TRP A 180 -12.13 3.69 3.29
N LEU A 181 -10.86 4.06 3.27
CA LEU A 181 -10.35 5.19 4.02
C LEU A 181 -10.60 6.47 3.22
N SER A 182 -11.43 7.33 3.74
CA SER A 182 -11.70 8.66 3.18
C SER A 182 -10.69 9.67 3.71
N ILE A 183 -9.96 10.31 2.81
CA ILE A 183 -8.96 11.34 3.09
C ILE A 183 -9.47 12.67 2.54
N PRO A 184 -9.68 13.69 3.39
CA PRO A 184 -10.26 14.96 2.96
C PRO A 184 -9.29 15.79 2.14
N PRO A 185 -9.79 16.76 1.35
CA PRO A 185 -8.98 17.84 0.83
C PRO A 185 -8.24 18.58 1.95
N SER A 186 -7.06 19.12 1.65
CA SER A 186 -6.30 19.89 2.64
C SER A 186 -5.38 20.91 1.97
N LYS A 187 -5.20 22.06 2.61
CA LYS A 187 -4.25 23.11 2.20
C LYS A 187 -2.82 22.84 2.69
N THR A 188 -2.66 21.92 3.64
CA THR A 188 -1.38 21.49 4.21
C THR A 188 -1.22 19.99 4.08
N PRO A 189 -0.01 19.43 4.12
CA PRO A 189 0.17 17.98 4.20
C PRO A 189 -0.57 17.42 5.41
N ILE A 190 -1.20 16.25 5.21
CA ILE A 190 -1.90 15.54 6.29
C ILE A 190 -1.32 14.14 6.44
N SER A 191 -1.30 13.67 7.68
CA SER A 191 -0.90 12.32 8.01
C SER A 191 -2.11 11.51 8.46
N VAL A 192 -2.24 10.32 7.91
CA VAL A 192 -3.36 9.41 8.12
C VAL A 192 -2.83 8.02 8.41
N SER A 193 -3.47 7.29 9.29
CA SER A 193 -3.14 5.89 9.53
C SER A 193 -4.38 5.02 9.59
N VAL A 194 -4.26 3.78 9.12
CA VAL A 194 -5.24 2.72 9.34
C VAL A 194 -4.57 1.54 10.00
N VAL A 195 -5.11 1.15 11.14
CA VAL A 195 -4.69 -0.01 11.93
C VAL A 195 -5.61 -1.17 11.62
N MET A 196 -5.01 -2.33 11.38
CA MET A 196 -5.65 -3.60 11.07
C MET A 196 -5.23 -4.64 12.12
N GLY A 197 -6.17 -5.44 12.61
CA GLY A 197 -5.90 -6.50 13.59
C GLY A 197 -7.07 -6.76 14.51
N ASP A 198 -6.92 -7.70 15.44
CA ASP A 198 -8.01 -8.11 16.33
C ASP A 198 -8.44 -7.03 17.32
N SER A 199 -7.50 -6.23 17.79
CA SER A 199 -7.72 -5.14 18.73
C SER A 199 -7.07 -3.83 18.26
N PRO A 200 -7.52 -3.26 17.12
CA PRO A 200 -6.87 -2.10 16.54
C PRO A 200 -6.99 -0.89 17.47
N GLN A 201 -5.87 -0.26 17.78
CA GLN A 201 -5.80 0.98 18.54
C GLN A 201 -5.47 2.15 17.62
N LYS A 202 -5.89 3.36 17.99
CA LYS A 202 -5.48 4.56 17.26
C LYS A 202 -4.00 4.82 17.50
N ILE A 203 -3.27 5.09 16.44
CA ILE A 203 -1.87 5.54 16.50
C ILE A 203 -1.86 7.05 16.75
N ARG A 204 -0.89 7.51 17.54
CA ARG A 204 -0.68 8.95 17.74
C ARG A 204 -0.19 9.61 16.44
N GLN A 205 -0.57 10.86 16.22
CA GLN A 205 -0.21 11.60 15.00
C GLN A 205 1.32 11.69 14.82
N GLU A 206 2.04 11.89 15.91
CA GLU A 206 3.51 11.95 15.93
C GLU A 206 4.17 10.66 15.42
N ASP A 207 3.61 9.51 15.79
CA ASP A 207 4.14 8.21 15.33
C ASP A 207 3.92 8.03 13.83
N ILE A 208 2.77 8.48 13.29
CA ILE A 208 2.51 8.46 11.84
C ILE A 208 3.53 9.32 11.09
N ASP A 209 3.79 10.54 11.58
CA ASP A 209 4.74 11.46 10.97
C ASP A 209 6.17 10.91 11.01
N ASN A 210 6.53 10.22 12.08
CA ASN A 210 7.85 9.58 12.20
C ASN A 210 8.04 8.43 11.20
N HIS A 211 7.03 7.58 11.01
CA HIS A 211 7.11 6.44 10.09
C HIS A 211 7.16 6.83 8.61
N THR A 212 6.74 8.04 8.25
CA THR A 212 6.76 8.52 6.87
C THR A 212 7.93 9.48 6.57
N LYS A 213 8.90 9.61 7.49
CA LYS A 213 10.08 10.49 7.32
C LYS A 213 11.04 10.05 6.22
N GLY A 214 11.10 8.76 5.89
CA GLY A 214 12.02 8.20 4.89
C GLY A 214 11.76 8.65 3.46
N GLY A 215 10.63 9.28 3.17
CA GLY A 215 10.28 9.75 1.84
C GLY A 215 11.07 10.99 1.40
N PRO A 216 10.89 11.44 0.15
CA PRO A 216 11.56 12.63 -0.36
C PRO A 216 11.24 13.83 0.53
N ARG A 217 12.26 14.52 0.96
CA ARG A 217 12.12 15.75 1.79
C ARG A 217 11.40 16.91 1.09
N ARG A 218 11.05 16.74 -0.18
CA ARG A 218 10.46 17.77 -1.04
C ARG A 218 8.98 17.50 -1.31
N TRP A 219 8.15 17.73 -0.32
CA TRP A 219 6.92 18.40 -0.69
C TRP A 219 7.32 19.80 -1.13
N PRO A 220 6.93 20.30 -2.32
CA PRO A 220 7.19 21.67 -2.66
C PRO A 220 6.57 22.54 -1.57
N GLN A 221 7.40 23.09 -0.67
CA GLN A 221 6.98 24.24 0.11
C GLN A 221 6.61 25.27 -0.97
N LYS A 222 5.36 25.68 -1.02
CA LYS A 222 4.99 26.86 -1.81
C LYS A 222 5.95 27.94 -1.37
N VAL A 223 6.89 28.32 -2.23
CA VAL A 223 7.66 29.52 -2.08
C VAL A 223 6.60 30.62 -1.98
N GLN A 224 6.41 31.18 -0.80
CA GLN A 224 5.68 32.42 -0.66
C GLN A 224 6.49 33.41 -1.46
N THR A 225 6.09 33.67 -2.67
CA THR A 225 6.53 34.84 -3.41
C THR A 225 6.10 36.03 -2.57
N ALA A 226 7.05 36.57 -1.84
CA ALA A 226 6.88 37.88 -1.22
C ALA A 226 6.52 38.82 -2.35
N VAL A 227 5.26 39.26 -2.39
CA VAL A 227 4.85 40.38 -3.22
C VAL A 227 5.62 41.57 -2.71
N ALA A 228 6.68 41.94 -3.43
CA ALA A 228 7.36 43.20 -3.19
C ALA A 228 6.34 44.32 -3.48
N THR A 229 5.76 44.86 -2.42
CA THR A 229 5.04 46.12 -2.50
C THR A 229 6.07 47.21 -2.78
N GLY A 230 6.27 47.47 -4.09
CA GLY A 230 6.98 48.64 -4.52
C GLY A 230 6.21 49.89 -4.08
N LYS A 231 6.90 50.76 -3.33
CA LYS A 231 6.56 52.17 -3.22
C LYS A 231 7.13 52.91 -4.42
#